data_9a9878bdb714fd66ea17e7601f15537e
#
_entry.id   9a9878bdb714fd66ea17e7601f15537e
#
_cell.length_a   1.000
_cell.length_b   1.000
_cell.length_c   1.000
_cell.angle_alpha   90.00
_cell.angle_beta   90.00
_cell.angle_gamma   90.00
#
_symmetry.space_group_name_H-M   'P 1'
#
loop_
_entity.id
_entity.type
_entity.pdbx_description
1 polymer ?
#
loop_
_entity_poly.entity_id
_entity_poly.type
_entity_poly.pdbx_seq_one_letter_code
_entity_poly.pdbx_strand_id
1 'polypeptide(L)'
;MKRILLTVLATLILCSPSFGWGREGHETIAKIAENNLKPSAKKKIEKCLGNHSIVYFAKWMDDYRHTPEYGFTTKWHVATVDKNLKYVPNEKDGDAIVGLTQAVEALQNWKELSDSAVAVNLKYVLHLVGDMHCPGHVYYEGRNQNFKVKFGGGYVKPMLESKVHSVWDMYAIQATRIWSVSEYALELDRKSAKEKKAMVAGTPVEWFEDAAQRCLFQFDLAHPGDTLAQDFVNEAMPYLETQMLYAGLRLAALLNSLF
;
A
#
# COMPACT_ATOMS: atom_id res chain seq x y z
N MET A 1 58.65 -2.71 10.15
CA MET A 1 57.51 -1.87 9.68
C MET A 1 56.41 -2.81 9.24
N LYS A 2 55.36 -2.97 10.09
CA LYS A 2 54.18 -3.80 9.79
C LYS A 2 53.15 -2.94 9.06
N ARG A 3 52.86 -3.30 7.81
CA ARG A 3 51.75 -2.66 7.06
C ARG A 3 50.44 -3.23 7.57
N ILE A 4 49.63 -2.37 8.19
CA ILE A 4 48.26 -2.67 8.58
C ILE A 4 47.44 -2.50 7.31
N LEU A 5 46.87 -3.59 6.79
CA LEU A 5 45.92 -3.59 5.67
C LEU A 5 44.57 -3.29 6.27
N LEU A 6 44.04 -2.06 6.05
CA LEU A 6 42.68 -1.68 6.42
C LEU A 6 41.73 -2.26 5.36
N THR A 7 41.07 -3.36 5.69
CA THR A 7 39.99 -3.91 4.88
C THR A 7 38.73 -3.10 5.18
N VAL A 8 38.35 -2.22 4.27
CA VAL A 8 37.05 -1.52 4.30
C VAL A 8 35.99 -2.55 3.91
N LEU A 9 35.26 -3.05 4.89
CA LEU A 9 34.09 -3.89 4.69
C LEU A 9 32.96 -2.97 4.20
N ALA A 10 32.75 -2.90 2.89
CA ALA A 10 31.59 -2.25 2.30
C ALA A 10 30.36 -3.10 2.63
N THR A 11 29.61 -2.70 3.64
CA THR A 11 28.28 -3.25 3.94
C THR A 11 27.37 -2.86 2.79
N LEU A 12 27.17 -3.75 1.83
CA LEU A 12 26.07 -3.68 0.88
C LEU A 12 24.78 -3.81 1.70
N ILE A 13 24.13 -2.68 1.95
CA ILE A 13 22.74 -2.65 2.38
C ILE A 13 21.95 -3.19 1.20
N LEU A 14 21.65 -4.49 1.23
CA LEU A 14 20.68 -5.11 0.35
C LEU A 14 19.33 -4.51 0.73
N CYS A 15 18.93 -3.43 0.05
CA CYS A 15 17.55 -3.00 0.04
C CYS A 15 16.74 -4.15 -0.53
N SER A 16 16.13 -4.95 0.35
CA SER A 16 15.12 -5.92 -0.06
C SER A 16 14.03 -5.17 -0.81
N PRO A 17 13.61 -5.63 -1.99
CA PRO A 17 12.51 -4.98 -2.70
C PRO A 17 11.29 -5.00 -1.79
N SER A 18 10.85 -3.84 -1.35
CA SER A 18 9.55 -3.64 -0.71
C SER A 18 8.49 -3.87 -1.78
N PHE A 19 7.50 -4.69 -1.50
CA PHE A 19 6.36 -4.91 -2.37
C PHE A 19 5.14 -4.38 -1.61
N GLY A 20 4.49 -3.37 -2.12
CA GLY A 20 3.39 -2.62 -1.55
C GLY A 20 3.69 -1.14 -1.62
N TRP A 21 2.72 -0.28 -1.34
CA TRP A 21 3.08 1.10 -1.06
C TRP A 21 4.28 1.11 -0.12
N GLY A 22 5.35 1.79 -0.47
CA GLY A 22 6.47 1.96 0.44
C GLY A 22 6.02 2.49 1.80
N ARG A 23 6.89 2.52 2.79
CA ARG A 23 6.56 2.97 4.14
C ARG A 23 5.74 4.25 4.16
N GLU A 24 6.15 5.25 3.38
CA GLU A 24 5.51 6.57 3.32
C GLU A 24 4.07 6.50 2.80
N GLY A 25 3.80 5.64 1.81
CA GLY A 25 2.47 5.45 1.25
C GLY A 25 1.54 4.76 2.24
N HIS A 26 1.93 3.61 2.79
CA HIS A 26 1.14 2.91 3.80
C HIS A 26 0.88 3.73 5.06
N GLU A 27 1.88 4.42 5.58
CA GLU A 27 1.73 5.28 6.74
C GLU A 27 0.80 6.47 6.45
N THR A 28 0.86 7.06 5.25
CA THR A 28 -0.05 8.15 4.83
C THR A 28 -1.49 7.65 4.71
N ILE A 29 -1.71 6.50 4.08
CA ILE A 29 -3.04 5.85 3.99
C ILE A 29 -3.60 5.56 5.38
N ALA A 30 -2.81 4.95 6.26
CA ALA A 30 -3.22 4.68 7.63
C ALA A 30 -3.50 5.98 8.40
N LYS A 31 -2.74 7.06 8.16
CA LYS A 31 -2.97 8.35 8.81
C LYS A 31 -4.25 9.03 8.33
N ILE A 32 -4.55 8.97 7.03
CA ILE A 32 -5.85 9.41 6.49
C ILE A 32 -6.98 8.62 7.16
N ALA A 33 -6.83 7.30 7.25
CA ALA A 33 -7.82 6.45 7.92
C ALA A 33 -7.98 6.83 9.39
N GLU A 34 -6.89 6.98 10.14
CA GLU A 34 -6.91 7.36 11.56
C GLU A 34 -7.65 8.68 11.80
N ASN A 35 -7.43 9.67 10.94
CA ASN A 35 -8.08 10.98 11.02
C ASN A 35 -9.61 10.90 10.76
N ASN A 36 -10.09 9.84 10.10
CA ASN A 36 -11.49 9.61 9.77
C ASN A 36 -12.17 8.51 10.63
N LEU A 37 -11.45 7.97 11.63
CA LEU A 37 -12.05 7.03 12.58
C LEU A 37 -12.99 7.73 13.55
N LYS A 38 -14.12 7.07 13.84
CA LYS A 38 -14.97 7.46 14.98
C LYS A 38 -14.18 7.28 16.28
N PRO A 39 -14.30 8.18 17.26
CA PRO A 39 -13.54 8.08 18.53
C PRO A 39 -13.70 6.73 19.24
N SER A 40 -14.91 6.12 19.17
CA SER A 40 -15.18 4.81 19.75
C SER A 40 -14.43 3.68 19.06
N ALA A 41 -14.38 3.68 17.72
CA ALA A 41 -13.66 2.71 16.92
C ALA A 41 -12.15 2.86 17.14
N LYS A 42 -11.63 4.09 17.06
CA LYS A 42 -10.21 4.39 17.31
C LYS A 42 -9.74 3.82 18.65
N LYS A 43 -10.46 4.11 19.74
CA LYS A 43 -10.10 3.63 21.08
C LYS A 43 -10.06 2.10 21.19
N LYS A 44 -11.02 1.41 20.54
CA LYS A 44 -11.05 -0.06 20.56
C LYS A 44 -9.90 -0.65 19.75
N ILE A 45 -9.66 -0.13 18.54
CA ILE A 45 -8.58 -0.57 17.66
C ILE A 45 -7.22 -0.37 18.34
N GLU A 46 -6.95 0.80 18.88
CA GLU A 46 -5.71 1.08 19.61
C GLU A 46 -5.51 0.11 20.77
N LYS A 47 -6.56 -0.19 21.55
CA LYS A 47 -6.49 -1.19 22.62
C LYS A 47 -6.09 -2.58 22.07
N CYS A 48 -6.70 -3.04 20.96
CA CYS A 48 -6.35 -4.32 20.32
C CYS A 48 -4.92 -4.33 19.77
N LEU A 49 -4.36 -3.17 19.45
CA LEU A 49 -2.99 -2.99 18.94
C LEU A 49 -1.98 -2.62 20.04
N GLY A 50 -2.27 -2.93 21.31
CA GLY A 50 -1.36 -2.67 22.42
C GLY A 50 -1.15 -1.17 22.71
N ASN A 51 -2.18 -0.35 22.50
CA ASN A 51 -2.21 1.11 22.61
C ASN A 51 -1.33 1.85 21.57
N HIS A 52 -1.03 1.20 20.44
CA HIS A 52 -0.38 1.84 19.32
C HIS A 52 -1.39 2.36 18.29
N SER A 53 -1.01 3.43 17.60
CA SER A 53 -1.71 3.93 16.42
C SER A 53 -1.70 2.88 15.30
N ILE A 54 -2.73 2.89 14.43
CA ILE A 54 -2.76 2.06 13.22
C ILE A 54 -1.60 2.39 12.27
N VAL A 55 -1.10 3.62 12.28
CA VAL A 55 0.05 4.06 11.48
C VAL A 55 1.31 3.26 11.81
N TYR A 56 1.51 2.91 13.10
CA TYR A 56 2.67 2.14 13.55
C TYR A 56 2.76 0.76 12.87
N PHE A 57 1.61 0.15 12.55
CA PHE A 57 1.53 -1.18 11.95
C PHE A 57 1.26 -1.18 10.45
N ALA A 58 1.18 -0.01 9.81
CA ALA A 58 0.79 0.09 8.40
C ALA A 58 1.65 -0.75 7.44
N LYS A 59 2.95 -0.88 7.74
CA LYS A 59 3.92 -1.67 6.96
C LYS A 59 4.20 -3.07 7.53
N TRP A 60 3.51 -3.46 8.58
CA TRP A 60 3.85 -4.69 9.31
C TRP A 60 3.83 -5.94 8.42
N MET A 61 2.88 -6.05 7.52
CA MET A 61 2.71 -7.22 6.66
C MET A 61 3.91 -7.42 5.72
N ASP A 62 4.45 -6.34 5.15
CA ASP A 62 5.67 -6.34 4.35
C ASP A 62 6.90 -6.81 5.14
N ASP A 63 7.03 -6.34 6.37
CA ASP A 63 8.18 -6.68 7.22
C ASP A 63 8.14 -8.15 7.66
N TYR A 64 6.96 -8.73 7.81
CA TYR A 64 6.77 -10.08 8.38
C TYR A 64 6.55 -11.19 7.34
N ARG A 65 6.13 -10.90 6.11
CA ARG A 65 5.90 -11.93 5.07
C ARG A 65 7.13 -12.78 4.72
N HIS A 66 8.32 -12.38 5.16
CA HIS A 66 9.56 -13.15 4.97
C HIS A 66 9.86 -14.09 6.15
N THR A 67 9.03 -14.07 7.19
CA THR A 67 9.16 -15.01 8.32
C THR A 67 8.47 -16.34 8.02
N PRO A 68 8.88 -17.44 8.65
CA PRO A 68 8.20 -18.73 8.48
C PRO A 68 6.71 -18.70 8.84
N GLU A 69 6.33 -17.88 9.81
CA GLU A 69 4.96 -17.78 10.32
C GLU A 69 4.01 -17.09 9.33
N TYR A 70 4.48 -16.05 8.61
CA TYR A 70 3.66 -15.23 7.73
C TYR A 70 4.03 -15.35 6.25
N GLY A 71 4.94 -16.25 5.88
CA GLY A 71 5.40 -16.46 4.50
C GLY A 71 4.29 -16.79 3.51
N PHE A 72 3.20 -17.41 4.00
CA PHE A 72 2.02 -17.71 3.19
C PHE A 72 1.32 -16.45 2.66
N THR A 73 1.46 -15.31 3.33
CA THR A 73 0.85 -14.04 2.92
C THR A 73 1.58 -13.35 1.76
N THR A 74 2.72 -13.89 1.30
CA THR A 74 3.53 -13.27 0.24
C THR A 74 2.74 -13.04 -1.06
N LYS A 75 1.74 -13.88 -1.36
CA LYS A 75 0.88 -13.74 -2.53
C LYS A 75 -0.29 -12.78 -2.33
N TRP A 76 -0.58 -12.41 -1.09
CA TRP A 76 -1.74 -11.58 -0.75
C TRP A 76 -1.56 -10.10 -1.09
N HIS A 77 -0.36 -9.66 -1.45
CA HIS A 77 -0.10 -8.25 -1.75
C HIS A 77 -0.64 -7.76 -3.09
N VAL A 78 -1.05 -8.64 -3.98
CA VAL A 78 -1.51 -8.32 -5.33
C VAL A 78 -2.86 -8.95 -5.63
N ALA A 79 -3.62 -8.38 -6.56
CA ALA A 79 -4.83 -9.01 -7.08
C ALA A 79 -4.95 -8.74 -8.60
N THR A 80 -5.74 -9.55 -9.29
CA THR A 80 -5.84 -9.53 -10.76
C THR A 80 -7.24 -9.16 -11.21
N VAL A 81 -7.31 -8.36 -12.28
CA VAL A 81 -8.55 -8.13 -13.04
C VAL A 81 -8.45 -8.73 -14.45
N ASP A 82 -9.59 -9.16 -14.97
CA ASP A 82 -9.73 -9.61 -16.35
C ASP A 82 -9.73 -8.44 -17.35
N LYS A 83 -9.97 -8.75 -18.63
CA LYS A 83 -10.04 -7.75 -19.71
C LYS A 83 -11.19 -6.73 -19.55
N ASN A 84 -12.21 -7.08 -18.77
CA ASN A 84 -13.35 -6.23 -18.47
C ASN A 84 -13.18 -5.48 -17.12
N LEU A 85 -11.99 -5.51 -16.54
CA LEU A 85 -11.65 -4.96 -15.24
C LEU A 85 -12.46 -5.58 -14.08
N LYS A 86 -12.84 -6.86 -14.23
CA LYS A 86 -13.49 -7.62 -13.18
C LYS A 86 -12.48 -8.44 -12.40
N TYR A 87 -12.62 -8.44 -11.10
CA TYR A 87 -11.75 -9.20 -10.19
C TYR A 87 -11.74 -10.69 -10.53
N VAL A 88 -10.55 -11.27 -10.58
CA VAL A 88 -10.32 -12.70 -10.78
C VAL A 88 -9.61 -13.26 -9.56
N PRO A 89 -10.31 -14.03 -8.69
CA PRO A 89 -9.73 -14.56 -7.47
C PRO A 89 -8.64 -15.59 -7.73
N ASN A 90 -7.55 -15.52 -6.97
CA ASN A 90 -6.55 -16.58 -6.90
C ASN A 90 -6.94 -17.57 -5.80
N GLU A 91 -7.78 -18.53 -6.13
CA GLU A 91 -8.28 -19.52 -5.17
C GLU A 91 -7.19 -20.45 -4.63
N LYS A 92 -6.10 -20.64 -5.35
CA LYS A 92 -5.04 -21.57 -4.98
C LYS A 92 -4.12 -21.02 -3.89
N ASP A 93 -3.61 -19.82 -4.11
CA ASP A 93 -2.56 -19.24 -3.26
C ASP A 93 -3.11 -18.05 -2.43
N GLY A 94 -4.34 -17.63 -2.68
CA GLY A 94 -4.90 -16.39 -2.20
C GLY A 94 -4.34 -15.17 -2.93
N ASP A 95 -4.94 -14.02 -2.70
CA ASP A 95 -4.55 -12.70 -3.19
C ASP A 95 -4.98 -11.60 -2.20
N ALA A 96 -4.77 -10.34 -2.55
CA ALA A 96 -5.09 -9.21 -1.67
C ALA A 96 -6.57 -9.17 -1.25
N ILE A 97 -7.48 -9.51 -2.16
CA ILE A 97 -8.93 -9.49 -1.89
C ILE A 97 -9.36 -10.71 -1.08
N VAL A 98 -8.81 -11.89 -1.38
CA VAL A 98 -9.05 -13.11 -0.58
C VAL A 98 -8.56 -12.90 0.87
N GLY A 99 -7.33 -12.42 1.05
CA GLY A 99 -6.78 -12.14 2.38
C GLY A 99 -7.55 -11.06 3.14
N LEU A 100 -7.96 -9.99 2.45
CA LEU A 100 -8.79 -8.94 3.04
C LEU A 100 -10.16 -9.48 3.47
N THR A 101 -10.82 -10.28 2.64
CA THR A 101 -12.12 -10.87 2.94
C THR A 101 -12.04 -11.75 4.19
N GLN A 102 -11.05 -12.65 4.26
CA GLN A 102 -10.84 -13.51 5.43
C GLN A 102 -10.60 -12.70 6.72
N ALA A 103 -9.77 -11.65 6.64
CA ALA A 103 -9.49 -10.80 7.79
C ALA A 103 -10.74 -10.02 8.25
N VAL A 104 -11.55 -9.52 7.32
CA VAL A 104 -12.81 -8.80 7.62
C VAL A 104 -13.83 -9.75 8.25
N GLU A 105 -14.02 -10.95 7.70
CA GLU A 105 -14.92 -11.96 8.25
C GLU A 105 -14.53 -12.34 9.68
N ALA A 106 -13.24 -12.57 9.94
CA ALA A 106 -12.74 -12.81 11.30
C ALA A 106 -13.05 -11.63 12.24
N LEU A 107 -12.82 -10.40 11.79
CA LEU A 107 -13.06 -9.21 12.61
C LEU A 107 -14.55 -8.86 12.82
N GLN A 108 -15.48 -9.38 12.03
CA GLN A 108 -16.92 -9.24 12.31
C GLN A 108 -17.28 -9.81 13.69
N ASN A 109 -16.58 -10.84 14.11
CA ASN A 109 -16.75 -11.49 15.42
C ASN A 109 -15.54 -11.26 16.34
N TRP A 110 -14.88 -10.10 16.25
CA TRP A 110 -13.63 -9.82 16.95
C TRP A 110 -13.68 -10.03 18.48
N LYS A 111 -14.87 -9.94 19.10
CA LYS A 111 -15.05 -10.17 20.54
C LYS A 111 -14.86 -11.63 20.95
N GLU A 112 -14.97 -12.55 20.00
CA GLU A 112 -14.84 -14.00 20.22
C GLU A 112 -13.40 -14.47 19.92
N LEU A 113 -12.57 -13.59 19.35
CA LEU A 113 -11.18 -13.89 19.02
C LEU A 113 -10.25 -13.58 20.19
N SER A 114 -9.09 -14.22 20.21
CA SER A 114 -7.99 -13.83 21.09
C SER A 114 -7.45 -12.46 20.67
N ASP A 115 -6.87 -11.70 21.60
CA ASP A 115 -6.27 -10.39 21.34
C ASP A 115 -5.22 -10.46 20.23
N SER A 116 -4.42 -11.52 20.19
CA SER A 116 -3.42 -11.73 19.13
C SER A 116 -4.07 -11.94 17.75
N ALA A 117 -5.14 -12.71 17.68
CA ALA A 117 -5.86 -12.94 16.42
C ALA A 117 -6.51 -11.64 15.92
N VAL A 118 -7.12 -10.85 16.80
CA VAL A 118 -7.65 -9.52 16.43
C VAL A 118 -6.53 -8.62 15.90
N ALA A 119 -5.40 -8.55 16.60
CA ALA A 119 -4.28 -7.71 16.21
C ALA A 119 -3.70 -8.11 14.84
N VAL A 120 -3.59 -9.40 14.55
CA VAL A 120 -3.07 -9.88 13.25
C VAL A 120 -4.05 -9.56 12.12
N ASN A 121 -5.33 -9.84 12.29
CA ASN A 121 -6.34 -9.54 11.26
C ASN A 121 -6.48 -8.02 11.02
N LEU A 122 -6.36 -7.20 12.07
CA LEU A 122 -6.28 -5.74 11.90
C LEU A 122 -5.10 -5.34 11.03
N LYS A 123 -3.91 -5.90 11.25
CA LYS A 123 -2.71 -5.60 10.46
C LYS A 123 -2.88 -6.01 8.99
N TYR A 124 -3.56 -7.12 8.71
CA TYR A 124 -3.91 -7.50 7.34
C TYR A 124 -4.83 -6.47 6.69
N VAL A 125 -5.90 -6.07 7.35
CA VAL A 125 -6.82 -5.05 6.83
C VAL A 125 -6.10 -3.73 6.56
N LEU A 126 -5.25 -3.26 7.51
CA LEU A 126 -4.49 -2.01 7.38
C LEU A 126 -3.61 -2.00 6.13
N HIS A 127 -2.98 -3.12 5.81
CA HIS A 127 -2.05 -3.23 4.70
C HIS A 127 -2.75 -3.49 3.36
N LEU A 128 -3.63 -4.50 3.31
CA LEU A 128 -4.26 -4.96 2.08
C LEU A 128 -5.19 -3.93 1.45
N VAL A 129 -5.88 -3.10 2.26
CA VAL A 129 -6.66 -1.99 1.71
C VAL A 129 -5.74 -0.96 1.04
N GLY A 130 -4.52 -0.77 1.52
CA GLY A 130 -3.51 0.04 0.84
C GLY A 130 -3.11 -0.59 -0.50
N ASP A 131 -2.65 -1.84 -0.47
CA ASP A 131 -2.12 -2.54 -1.64
C ASP A 131 -3.08 -2.60 -2.81
N MET A 132 -4.36 -2.92 -2.56
CA MET A 132 -5.36 -3.01 -3.63
C MET A 132 -5.63 -1.68 -4.37
N HIS A 133 -5.09 -0.56 -3.87
CA HIS A 133 -5.14 0.74 -4.53
C HIS A 133 -3.82 1.16 -5.17
N CYS A 134 -2.75 0.38 -5.01
CA CYS A 134 -1.45 0.67 -5.59
C CYS A 134 -1.36 0.21 -7.04
N PRO A 135 -0.94 1.05 -8.01
CA PRO A 135 -0.80 0.63 -9.41
C PRO A 135 0.11 -0.59 -9.58
N GLY A 136 1.18 -0.70 -8.80
CA GLY A 136 2.09 -1.84 -8.82
C GLY A 136 1.45 -3.16 -8.38
N HIS A 137 0.33 -3.13 -7.67
CA HIS A 137 -0.35 -4.27 -7.06
C HIS A 137 -1.64 -4.68 -7.77
N VAL A 138 -2.14 -3.87 -8.68
CA VAL A 138 -3.28 -4.20 -9.54
C VAL A 138 -2.74 -4.85 -10.81
N TYR A 139 -2.96 -6.16 -10.97
CA TYR A 139 -2.54 -6.89 -12.14
C TYR A 139 -3.68 -6.99 -13.17
N TYR A 140 -3.32 -6.88 -14.43
CA TYR A 140 -4.26 -6.93 -15.55
C TYR A 140 -3.94 -8.10 -16.44
N GLU A 141 -4.92 -8.96 -16.66
CA GLU A 141 -4.77 -10.14 -17.51
C GLU A 141 -4.24 -9.78 -18.90
N GLY A 142 -3.15 -10.43 -19.30
CA GLY A 142 -2.53 -10.25 -20.62
C GLY A 142 -1.69 -8.98 -20.77
N ARG A 143 -1.51 -8.14 -19.73
CA ARG A 143 -0.64 -6.96 -19.79
C ARG A 143 0.71 -7.20 -19.11
N ASN A 144 1.78 -6.65 -19.69
CA ASN A 144 3.10 -6.68 -19.06
C ASN A 144 3.23 -5.52 -18.06
N GLN A 145 3.39 -5.86 -16.80
CA GLN A 145 3.58 -4.92 -15.69
C GLN A 145 4.89 -5.20 -14.91
N ASN A 146 5.67 -6.16 -15.38
CA ASN A 146 6.90 -6.56 -14.70
C ASN A 146 8.11 -6.31 -15.61
N PHE A 147 8.44 -5.04 -15.79
CA PHE A 147 9.57 -4.60 -16.59
C PHE A 147 10.48 -3.64 -15.82
N LYS A 148 11.66 -3.40 -16.37
CA LYS A 148 12.65 -2.48 -15.83
C LYS A 148 12.58 -1.12 -16.51
N VAL A 149 12.85 -0.10 -15.74
CA VAL A 149 12.99 1.31 -16.14
C VAL A 149 14.22 1.91 -15.47
N LYS A 150 14.69 3.03 -15.97
CA LYS A 150 15.63 3.90 -15.26
C LYS A 150 14.84 4.99 -14.56
N PHE A 151 15.06 5.19 -13.26
CA PHE A 151 14.38 6.20 -12.47
C PHE A 151 15.37 7.16 -11.84
N GLY A 152 15.09 8.46 -11.96
CA GLY A 152 15.86 9.51 -11.32
C GLY A 152 15.13 10.84 -11.47
N GLY A 153 14.52 11.30 -10.39
CA GLY A 153 13.79 12.58 -10.36
C GLY A 153 13.70 13.09 -8.93
N GLY A 154 13.42 14.39 -8.77
CA GLY A 154 13.32 15.03 -7.47
C GLY A 154 14.57 14.79 -6.61
N TYR A 155 14.38 14.17 -5.47
CA TYR A 155 15.45 13.87 -4.52
C TYR A 155 16.11 12.50 -4.74
N VAL A 156 15.62 11.68 -5.66
CA VAL A 156 16.21 10.37 -5.99
C VAL A 156 17.39 10.56 -6.92
N LYS A 157 18.59 10.49 -6.37
CA LYS A 157 19.86 10.56 -7.10
C LYS A 157 20.86 9.56 -6.51
N PRO A 158 21.69 8.92 -7.34
CA PRO A 158 21.77 8.96 -8.80
C PRO A 158 20.61 8.21 -9.48
N MET A 159 20.53 8.32 -10.83
CA MET A 159 19.63 7.49 -11.66
C MET A 159 19.86 6.03 -11.36
N LEU A 160 18.80 5.27 -11.09
CA LEU A 160 18.86 3.85 -10.78
C LEU A 160 18.00 3.02 -11.72
N GLU A 161 18.48 1.82 -12.05
CA GLU A 161 17.67 0.83 -12.73
C GLU A 161 16.79 0.11 -11.70
N SER A 162 15.51 0.05 -11.94
CA SER A 162 14.53 -0.55 -11.04
C SER A 162 13.39 -1.21 -11.80
N LYS A 163 12.63 -2.06 -11.12
CA LYS A 163 11.32 -2.49 -11.61
C LYS A 163 10.37 -1.29 -11.58
N VAL A 164 9.53 -1.15 -12.60
CA VAL A 164 8.48 -0.11 -12.62
C VAL A 164 7.55 -0.22 -11.42
N HIS A 165 7.30 -1.42 -10.93
CA HIS A 165 6.58 -1.70 -9.70
C HIS A 165 7.11 -0.85 -8.53
N SER A 166 8.43 -0.88 -8.27
CA SER A 166 9.04 -0.09 -7.18
C SER A 166 8.96 1.43 -7.40
N VAL A 167 8.81 1.87 -8.65
CA VAL A 167 8.58 3.29 -8.95
C VAL A 167 7.19 3.71 -8.47
N TRP A 168 6.16 2.92 -8.75
CA TRP A 168 4.80 3.17 -8.27
C TRP A 168 4.68 3.09 -6.76
N ASP A 169 5.31 2.10 -6.15
CA ASP A 169 5.22 1.85 -4.72
C ASP A 169 5.90 2.92 -3.88
N MET A 170 7.08 3.37 -4.29
CA MET A 170 7.95 4.10 -3.40
C MET A 170 8.62 5.31 -4.06
N TYR A 171 9.29 5.12 -5.19
CA TYR A 171 10.22 6.13 -5.68
C TYR A 171 9.54 7.41 -6.16
N ALA A 172 8.38 7.32 -6.79
CA ALA A 172 7.62 8.49 -7.22
C ALA A 172 7.20 9.33 -6.00
N ILE A 173 6.71 8.70 -4.93
CA ILE A 173 6.33 9.38 -3.69
C ILE A 173 7.56 10.04 -3.04
N GLN A 174 8.66 9.29 -2.91
CA GLN A 174 9.90 9.81 -2.31
C GLN A 174 10.53 10.95 -3.11
N ALA A 175 10.33 10.96 -4.43
CA ALA A 175 10.84 12.01 -5.31
C ALA A 175 10.10 13.34 -5.17
N THR A 176 8.88 13.35 -4.66
CA THR A 176 8.07 14.57 -4.52
C THR A 176 7.95 15.07 -3.11
N ARG A 177 7.92 14.17 -2.15
CA ARG A 177 7.44 14.49 -0.82
C ARG A 177 8.57 14.85 0.14
N ILE A 178 8.41 16.02 0.78
CA ILE A 178 9.25 16.50 1.88
C ILE A 178 8.47 16.66 3.19
N TRP A 179 7.16 16.39 3.17
CA TRP A 179 6.28 16.58 4.32
C TRP A 179 6.30 15.36 5.26
N SER A 180 5.95 15.56 6.51
CA SER A 180 5.65 14.45 7.40
C SER A 180 4.40 13.70 6.94
N VAL A 181 4.27 12.44 7.35
CA VAL A 181 3.07 11.62 7.09
C VAL A 181 1.78 12.35 7.51
N SER A 182 1.83 13.04 8.67
CA SER A 182 0.65 13.74 9.18
C SER A 182 0.26 14.94 8.33
N GLU A 183 1.24 15.75 7.89
CA GLU A 183 1.00 16.90 7.01
C GLU A 183 0.49 16.44 5.66
N TYR A 184 1.09 15.39 5.10
CA TYR A 184 0.68 14.86 3.80
C TYR A 184 -0.74 14.29 3.84
N ALA A 185 -1.07 13.53 4.88
CA ALA A 185 -2.43 13.03 5.06
C ALA A 185 -3.48 14.16 5.17
N LEU A 186 -3.16 15.26 5.87
CA LEU A 186 -4.04 16.42 5.96
C LEU A 186 -4.18 17.16 4.62
N GLU A 187 -3.10 17.24 3.82
CA GLU A 187 -3.15 17.86 2.50
C GLU A 187 -4.00 17.07 1.52
N LEU A 188 -3.90 15.73 1.53
CA LEU A 188 -4.70 14.89 0.66
C LEU A 188 -6.18 14.87 1.06
N ASP A 189 -6.48 14.92 2.36
CA ASP A 189 -7.84 14.76 2.89
C ASP A 189 -8.62 16.08 3.00
N ARG A 190 -8.69 16.84 1.90
CA ARG A 190 -9.44 18.12 1.80
C ARG A 190 -10.82 17.98 1.18
N LYS A 191 -11.36 16.76 1.13
CA LYS A 191 -12.67 16.49 0.55
C LYS A 191 -13.83 16.83 1.50
N SER A 192 -14.92 17.32 0.94
CA SER A 192 -16.17 17.52 1.68
C SER A 192 -16.76 16.18 2.16
N ALA A 193 -17.62 16.22 3.17
CA ALA A 193 -18.31 15.03 3.68
C ALA A 193 -19.14 14.31 2.57
N LYS A 194 -19.71 15.06 1.63
CA LYS A 194 -20.45 14.50 0.50
C LYS A 194 -19.54 13.72 -0.45
N GLU A 195 -18.36 14.27 -0.78
CA GLU A 195 -17.36 13.59 -1.62
C GLU A 195 -16.82 12.34 -0.92
N LYS A 196 -16.43 12.45 0.35
CA LYS A 196 -15.97 11.30 1.14
C LYS A 196 -17.00 10.16 1.16
N LYS A 197 -18.28 10.48 1.37
CA LYS A 197 -19.36 9.49 1.33
C LYS A 197 -19.45 8.77 -0.02
N ALA A 198 -19.27 9.49 -1.13
CA ALA A 198 -19.26 8.89 -2.46
C ALA A 198 -18.03 8.00 -2.67
N MET A 199 -16.85 8.41 -2.18
CA MET A 199 -15.59 7.69 -2.36
C MET A 199 -15.54 6.34 -1.62
N VAL A 200 -16.28 6.20 -0.53
CA VAL A 200 -16.31 4.96 0.28
C VAL A 200 -17.48 4.02 -0.07
N ALA A 201 -18.32 4.39 -1.02
CA ALA A 201 -19.42 3.53 -1.44
C ALA A 201 -18.91 2.20 -2.05
N GLY A 202 -19.68 1.13 -1.84
CA GLY A 202 -19.38 -0.20 -2.39
C GLY A 202 -18.70 -1.17 -1.41
N THR A 203 -18.30 -2.30 -1.94
CA THR A 203 -17.65 -3.42 -1.27
C THR A 203 -16.14 -3.46 -1.57
N PRO A 204 -15.32 -4.21 -0.83
CA PRO A 204 -13.90 -4.37 -1.13
C PRO A 204 -13.61 -4.83 -2.58
N VAL A 205 -14.43 -5.72 -3.15
CA VAL A 205 -14.29 -6.14 -4.56
C VAL A 205 -14.56 -4.97 -5.51
N GLU A 206 -15.67 -4.24 -5.31
CA GLU A 206 -15.99 -3.07 -6.13
C GLU A 206 -14.95 -1.96 -5.97
N TRP A 207 -14.37 -1.80 -4.80
CA TRP A 207 -13.26 -0.87 -4.57
C TRP A 207 -12.01 -1.25 -5.35
N PHE A 208 -11.71 -2.55 -5.42
CA PHE A 208 -10.58 -3.04 -6.21
C PHE A 208 -10.82 -2.85 -7.72
N GLU A 209 -12.01 -3.16 -8.22
CA GLU A 209 -12.37 -2.93 -9.62
C GLU A 209 -12.32 -1.42 -9.99
N ASP A 210 -12.80 -0.55 -9.10
CA ASP A 210 -12.69 0.91 -9.26
C ASP A 210 -11.22 1.38 -9.21
N ALA A 211 -10.39 0.83 -8.32
CA ALA A 211 -8.96 1.09 -8.28
C ALA A 211 -8.26 0.62 -9.56
N ALA A 212 -8.64 -0.54 -10.10
CA ALA A 212 -8.10 -1.04 -11.36
C ALA A 212 -8.43 -0.08 -12.52
N GLN A 213 -9.67 0.41 -12.61
CA GLN A 213 -10.01 1.42 -13.61
C GLN A 213 -9.17 2.69 -13.47
N ARG A 214 -8.95 3.17 -12.25
CA ARG A 214 -8.13 4.37 -11.96
C ARG A 214 -6.65 4.16 -12.21
N CYS A 215 -6.12 2.95 -12.04
CA CYS A 215 -4.70 2.64 -12.24
C CYS A 215 -4.31 2.39 -13.71
N LEU A 216 -5.24 2.49 -14.67
CA LEU A 216 -4.92 2.30 -16.10
C LEU A 216 -3.88 3.30 -16.62
N PHE A 217 -3.78 4.50 -16.03
CA PHE A 217 -2.77 5.51 -16.38
C PHE A 217 -1.33 4.97 -16.38
N GLN A 218 -1.06 3.91 -15.61
CA GLN A 218 0.28 3.34 -15.52
C GLN A 218 0.81 2.85 -16.87
N PHE A 219 -0.09 2.43 -17.78
CA PHE A 219 0.28 1.96 -19.12
C PHE A 219 0.52 3.07 -20.12
N ASP A 220 0.08 4.28 -19.81
CA ASP A 220 0.31 5.47 -20.63
C ASP A 220 1.60 6.19 -20.19
N LEU A 221 1.96 6.08 -18.90
CA LEU A 221 3.06 6.84 -18.31
C LEU A 221 4.39 6.08 -18.23
N ALA A 222 4.41 4.75 -18.32
CA ALA A 222 5.64 3.97 -18.17
C ALA A 222 5.68 2.76 -19.10
N HIS A 223 6.80 2.60 -19.83
CA HIS A 223 7.04 1.52 -20.78
C HIS A 223 8.39 0.82 -20.51
N PRO A 224 8.59 -0.40 -21.00
CA PRO A 224 9.85 -1.12 -20.86
C PRO A 224 11.05 -0.32 -21.36
N GLY A 225 12.04 -0.10 -20.50
CA GLY A 225 13.27 0.58 -20.82
C GLY A 225 13.24 2.11 -20.74
N ASP A 226 12.10 2.71 -20.39
CA ASP A 226 11.97 4.16 -20.24
C ASP A 226 12.94 4.72 -19.21
N THR A 227 13.25 5.99 -19.38
CA THR A 227 13.91 6.83 -18.38
C THR A 227 12.88 7.78 -17.79
N LEU A 228 12.46 7.49 -16.57
CA LEU A 228 11.44 8.24 -15.83
C LEU A 228 12.13 9.29 -14.97
N ALA A 229 11.85 10.56 -15.21
CA ALA A 229 12.45 11.69 -14.52
C ALA A 229 11.39 12.56 -13.82
N GLN A 230 11.68 13.84 -13.57
CA GLN A 230 10.79 14.73 -12.82
C GLN A 230 9.47 15.02 -13.54
N ASP A 231 9.46 15.05 -14.85
CA ASP A 231 8.25 15.19 -15.68
C ASP A 231 7.27 14.04 -15.42
N PHE A 232 7.77 12.80 -15.46
CA PHE A 232 6.98 11.61 -15.09
C PHE A 232 6.43 11.74 -13.65
N VAL A 233 7.26 12.14 -12.69
CA VAL A 233 6.84 12.28 -11.30
C VAL A 233 5.71 13.31 -11.18
N ASN A 234 5.85 14.46 -11.84
CA ASN A 234 4.83 15.52 -11.82
C ASN A 234 3.50 15.07 -12.43
N GLU A 235 3.53 14.19 -13.43
CA GLU A 235 2.34 13.67 -14.08
C GLU A 235 1.70 12.52 -13.30
N ALA A 236 2.50 11.62 -12.71
CA ALA A 236 2.04 10.44 -12.00
C ALA A 236 1.45 10.77 -10.61
N MET A 237 2.02 11.74 -9.89
CA MET A 237 1.67 11.98 -8.48
C MET A 237 0.19 12.30 -8.25
N PRO A 238 -0.53 13.11 -9.04
CA PRO A 238 -1.96 13.35 -8.83
C PRO A 238 -2.81 12.06 -8.83
N TYR A 239 -2.42 11.08 -9.64
CA TYR A 239 -3.09 9.77 -9.67
C TYR A 239 -2.77 8.95 -8.42
N LEU A 240 -1.49 8.89 -8.02
CA LEU A 240 -1.05 8.16 -6.82
C LEU A 240 -1.69 8.75 -5.56
N GLU A 241 -1.71 10.06 -5.42
CA GLU A 241 -2.34 10.78 -4.31
C GLU A 241 -3.85 10.50 -4.23
N THR A 242 -4.52 10.47 -5.39
CA THR A 242 -5.92 10.09 -5.46
C THR A 242 -6.13 8.66 -4.95
N GLN A 243 -5.30 7.70 -5.34
CA GLN A 243 -5.38 6.31 -4.87
C GLN A 243 -5.12 6.19 -3.37
N MET A 244 -4.12 6.90 -2.83
CA MET A 244 -3.86 6.93 -1.38
C MET A 244 -5.05 7.50 -0.60
N LEU A 245 -5.70 8.55 -1.12
CA LEU A 245 -6.89 9.14 -0.48
C LEU A 245 -8.07 8.14 -0.48
N TYR A 246 -8.36 7.49 -1.61
CA TYR A 246 -9.39 6.46 -1.67
C TYR A 246 -9.11 5.33 -0.69
N ALA A 247 -7.89 4.80 -0.68
CA ALA A 247 -7.47 3.75 0.23
C ALA A 247 -7.69 4.14 1.71
N GLY A 248 -7.24 5.33 2.11
CA GLY A 248 -7.37 5.80 3.50
C GLY A 248 -8.81 5.99 3.94
N LEU A 249 -9.66 6.58 3.09
CA LEU A 249 -11.09 6.77 3.39
C LEU A 249 -11.85 5.44 3.45
N ARG A 250 -11.61 4.53 2.51
CA ARG A 250 -12.19 3.18 2.46
C ARG A 250 -11.76 2.34 3.67
N LEU A 251 -10.48 2.43 4.06
CA LEU A 251 -9.98 1.81 5.28
C LEU A 251 -10.70 2.33 6.53
N ALA A 252 -10.87 3.65 6.66
CA ALA A 252 -11.61 4.24 7.76
C ALA A 252 -13.07 3.76 7.80
N ALA A 253 -13.75 3.73 6.65
CA ALA A 253 -15.12 3.28 6.55
C ALA A 253 -15.27 1.82 7.00
N LEU A 254 -14.36 0.94 6.54
CA LEU A 254 -14.33 -0.47 6.92
C LEU A 254 -14.09 -0.65 8.42
N LEU A 255 -13.07 -0.01 8.97
CA LEU A 255 -12.76 -0.08 10.40
C LEU A 255 -13.89 0.48 11.28
N ASN A 256 -14.53 1.57 10.87
CA ASN A 256 -15.69 2.14 11.57
C ASN A 256 -16.94 1.25 11.52
N SER A 257 -17.03 0.32 10.58
CA SER A 257 -18.12 -0.65 10.51
C SER A 257 -17.89 -1.88 11.38
N LEU A 258 -16.62 -2.20 11.66
CA LEU A 258 -16.20 -3.38 12.44
C LEU A 258 -16.12 -3.07 13.95
N PHE A 259 -15.81 -1.85 14.35
CA PHE A 259 -15.55 -1.44 15.73
C PHE A 259 -16.45 -0.29 16.18
#